data_9180ee6979c996dca9bd01e1072feac1
#
_entry.id   9180ee6979c996dca9bd01e1072feac1
#
_cell.length_a   1.000
_cell.length_b   1.000
_cell.length_c   1.000
_cell.angle_alpha   90.00
_cell.angle_beta   90.00
_cell.angle_gamma   90.00
#
_symmetry.space_group_name_H-M   'P 1'
#
loop_
_entity.id
_entity.type
_entity.pdbx_description
1 polymer ?
#
loop_
_entity_poly.entity_id
_entity_poly.type
_entity_poly.pdbx_seq_one_letter_code
_entity_poly.pdbx_strand_id
1 'polypeptide(L)'
;MIRRLQYLYHMQLNFELPVREHHFKLRCFPSTDARQKVFNERIEIYPVHFSSTEKDSFGNTCVYGTAKQTHDHFSVDVQGEADIDIDRQLKDEEYKVGIFKYETPLTKAGTSIRKFHLELEPAVLYPNNFERAFYIMNMIYDDFSYVQGVTGISTDAEEAFNLRRGVCQDYAHILLALCRLERIPCRYVAGMIPGEGATHAWTEIYDNGVWRMLDPTHNRECDDTYIKISSGRDAKDCSINQGVFYGGGKQTQEIKVKVSVI
;
A
#
# COMPACT_ATOMS: atom_id res chain seq x y z
N MET A 1 13.05 20.07 3.04
CA MET A 1 13.18 20.02 4.54
C MET A 1 13.01 18.58 4.97
N ILE A 2 13.85 18.06 5.88
CA ILE A 2 13.74 16.67 6.35
C ILE A 2 12.82 16.64 7.57
N ARG A 3 11.82 15.76 7.55
CA ARG A 3 10.93 15.47 8.68
C ARG A 3 11.34 14.14 9.29
N ARG A 4 11.54 14.12 10.60
CA ARG A 4 11.78 12.89 11.35
C ARG A 4 10.50 12.39 11.99
N LEU A 5 10.21 11.11 11.79
CA LEU A 5 9.05 10.41 12.30
C LEU A 5 9.50 9.20 13.10
N GLN A 6 8.80 8.92 14.19
CA GLN A 6 8.90 7.65 14.91
C GLN A 6 7.69 6.80 14.55
N TYR A 7 7.89 5.51 14.32
CA TYR A 7 6.82 4.57 14.01
C TYR A 7 6.87 3.33 14.87
N LEU A 8 5.68 2.79 15.12
CA LEU A 8 5.44 1.49 15.71
C LEU A 8 4.38 0.77 14.86
N TYR A 9 4.67 -0.44 14.47
CA TYR A 9 3.76 -1.36 13.81
C TYR A 9 3.67 -2.64 14.65
N HIS A 10 2.46 -3.02 15.02
CA HIS A 10 2.15 -4.27 15.69
C HIS A 10 1.11 -5.04 14.88
N MET A 11 1.35 -6.32 14.65
CA MET A 11 0.40 -7.26 14.09
C MET A 11 0.32 -8.49 14.97
N GLN A 12 -0.90 -8.92 15.31
CA GLN A 12 -1.16 -10.19 15.97
C GLN A 12 -2.20 -10.99 15.19
N LEU A 13 -1.86 -12.21 14.89
CA LEU A 13 -2.73 -13.22 14.30
C LEU A 13 -3.02 -14.29 15.36
N ASN A 14 -4.30 -14.49 15.67
CA ASN A 14 -4.74 -15.52 16.61
C ASN A 14 -5.48 -16.64 15.86
N PHE A 15 -5.19 -17.87 16.21
CA PHE A 15 -5.78 -19.07 15.62
C PHE A 15 -6.74 -19.74 16.62
N GLU A 16 -7.92 -20.13 16.17
CA GLU A 16 -8.91 -20.85 16.99
C GLU A 16 -8.36 -22.21 17.49
N LEU A 17 -7.57 -22.88 16.65
CA LEU A 17 -6.88 -24.12 16.96
C LEU A 17 -5.38 -23.93 16.72
N PRO A 18 -4.51 -24.60 17.49
CA PRO A 18 -3.07 -24.49 17.27
C PRO A 18 -2.64 -24.84 15.85
N VAL A 19 -1.66 -24.11 15.36
CA VAL A 19 -1.03 -24.31 14.05
C VAL A 19 0.41 -24.81 14.19
N ARG A 20 0.92 -25.45 13.15
CA ARG A 20 2.31 -25.89 13.04
C ARG A 20 2.80 -25.75 11.61
N GLU A 21 4.09 -25.85 11.37
CA GLU A 21 4.71 -25.70 10.05
C GLU A 21 4.27 -24.41 9.39
N HIS A 22 4.29 -23.31 10.14
CA HIS A 22 3.89 -22.00 9.66
C HIS A 22 5.04 -21.40 8.86
N HIS A 23 4.83 -21.21 7.55
CA HIS A 23 5.71 -20.47 6.65
C HIS A 23 5.08 -19.10 6.38
N PHE A 24 5.85 -18.04 6.57
CA PHE A 24 5.34 -16.68 6.40
C PHE A 24 6.22 -15.81 5.52
N LYS A 25 5.60 -14.81 4.92
CA LYS A 25 6.22 -13.70 4.21
C LYS A 25 5.63 -12.40 4.72
N LEU A 26 6.48 -11.53 5.23
CA LEU A 26 6.11 -10.24 5.80
C LEU A 26 6.66 -9.10 4.96
N ARG A 27 5.85 -8.03 4.78
CA ARG A 27 6.23 -6.73 4.18
C ARG A 27 5.74 -5.59 5.08
N CYS A 28 6.05 -5.63 6.36
CA CYS A 28 5.67 -4.59 7.33
C CYS A 28 6.84 -3.66 7.71
N PHE A 29 7.89 -3.67 6.93
CA PHE A 29 9.14 -2.96 7.19
C PHE A 29 9.25 -1.76 6.27
N PRO A 30 9.33 -0.51 6.78
CA PRO A 30 9.55 0.64 5.94
C PRO A 30 10.83 0.51 5.12
N SER A 31 10.76 0.86 3.85
CA SER A 31 11.90 0.76 2.94
C SER A 31 12.73 2.04 2.96
N THR A 32 14.04 1.91 2.71
CA THR A 32 14.90 3.07 2.42
C THR A 32 14.95 3.29 0.91
N ASP A 33 14.71 4.53 0.48
CA ASP A 33 14.83 4.99 -0.90
C ASP A 33 15.43 6.41 -0.97
N ALA A 34 15.28 7.11 -2.10
CA ALA A 34 15.82 8.47 -2.24
C ALA A 34 15.14 9.48 -1.30
N ARG A 35 13.86 9.28 -0.97
CA ARG A 35 13.06 10.19 -0.12
C ARG A 35 13.02 9.76 1.34
N GLN A 36 13.21 8.49 1.62
CA GLN A 36 13.00 7.90 2.94
C GLN A 36 14.25 7.17 3.42
N LYS A 37 14.70 7.48 4.62
CA LYS A 37 15.80 6.79 5.27
C LYS A 37 15.36 6.29 6.65
N VAL A 38 15.50 4.99 6.88
CA VAL A 38 15.09 4.30 8.10
C VAL A 38 16.27 4.12 9.05
N PHE A 39 16.03 4.31 10.35
CA PHE A 39 17.04 4.18 11.41
C PHE A 39 16.48 3.45 12.62
N ASN A 40 17.37 2.95 13.45
CA ASN A 40 17.07 2.38 14.76
C ASN A 40 15.94 1.33 14.72
N GLU A 41 15.79 0.64 13.57
CA GLU A 41 14.74 -0.34 13.39
C GLU A 41 14.98 -1.57 14.27
N ARG A 42 13.95 -1.98 15.01
CA ARG A 42 13.89 -3.21 15.78
C ARG A 42 12.72 -4.04 15.31
N ILE A 43 12.96 -5.32 15.13
CA ILE A 43 12.00 -6.28 14.59
C ILE A 43 11.92 -7.45 15.55
N GLU A 44 10.71 -7.76 16.02
CA GLU A 44 10.43 -8.94 16.83
C GLU A 44 9.35 -9.77 16.13
N ILE A 45 9.60 -11.05 15.93
CA ILE A 45 8.67 -11.99 15.28
C ILE A 45 8.52 -13.19 16.23
N TYR A 46 7.29 -13.55 16.57
CA TYR A 46 7.01 -14.67 17.44
C TYR A 46 5.81 -15.49 16.96
N PRO A 47 5.91 -16.83 16.94
CA PRO A 47 7.15 -17.58 17.04
C PRO A 47 7.95 -17.58 15.75
N VAL A 48 9.25 -17.72 15.85
CA VAL A 48 10.15 -17.86 14.70
C VAL A 48 11.20 -18.95 14.96
N HIS A 49 11.45 -19.80 13.96
CA HIS A 49 12.54 -20.77 13.96
C HIS A 49 13.69 -20.35 13.06
N PHE A 50 13.35 -19.80 11.90
CA PHE A 50 14.27 -19.27 10.92
C PHE A 50 13.61 -18.11 10.17
N SER A 51 14.40 -17.10 9.84
CA SER A 51 13.96 -16.04 8.93
C SER A 51 15.13 -15.51 8.10
N SER A 52 14.82 -15.00 6.91
CA SER A 52 15.74 -14.28 6.02
C SER A 52 15.08 -13.03 5.48
N THR A 53 15.88 -12.00 5.23
CA THR A 53 15.40 -10.73 4.65
C THR A 53 15.89 -10.62 3.21
N GLU A 54 14.96 -10.36 2.29
CA GLU A 54 15.20 -10.29 0.86
C GLU A 54 14.47 -9.09 0.26
N LYS A 55 14.82 -8.73 -0.98
CA LYS A 55 14.05 -7.78 -1.79
C LYS A 55 13.16 -8.53 -2.77
N ASP A 56 11.89 -8.14 -2.87
CA ASP A 56 11.01 -8.67 -3.92
C ASP A 56 11.26 -7.99 -5.28
N SER A 57 10.49 -8.40 -6.30
CA SER A 57 10.62 -7.90 -7.68
C SER A 57 10.32 -6.39 -7.82
N PHE A 58 9.69 -5.78 -6.82
CA PHE A 58 9.42 -4.34 -6.77
C PHE A 58 10.40 -3.58 -5.87
N GLY A 59 11.40 -4.28 -5.31
CA GLY A 59 12.40 -3.70 -4.40
C GLY A 59 11.92 -3.56 -2.95
N ASN A 60 10.74 -4.08 -2.59
CA ASN A 60 10.24 -4.05 -1.23
C ASN A 60 11.03 -4.99 -0.32
N THR A 61 11.24 -4.59 0.92
CA THR A 61 11.82 -5.46 1.94
C THR A 61 10.82 -6.52 2.34
N CYS A 62 11.21 -7.79 2.25
CA CYS A 62 10.41 -8.94 2.65
C CYS A 62 11.19 -9.78 3.65
N VAL A 63 10.54 -10.21 4.72
CA VAL A 63 11.05 -11.23 5.62
C VAL A 63 10.31 -12.53 5.35
N TYR A 64 11.05 -13.54 4.94
CA TYR A 64 10.57 -14.92 4.79
C TYR A 64 10.97 -15.72 6.02
N GLY A 65 10.06 -16.50 6.58
CA GLY A 65 10.41 -17.27 7.76
C GLY A 65 9.53 -18.49 7.98
N THR A 66 9.91 -19.26 9.00
CA THR A 66 9.20 -20.45 9.43
C THR A 66 9.09 -20.51 10.96
N ALA A 67 7.94 -20.99 11.45
CA ALA A 67 7.74 -21.38 12.83
C ALA A 67 7.32 -22.86 12.87
N LYS A 68 8.22 -23.74 13.32
CA LYS A 68 7.97 -25.19 13.35
C LYS A 68 7.19 -25.63 14.59
N GLN A 69 7.38 -24.91 15.70
CA GLN A 69 6.69 -25.22 16.96
C GLN A 69 5.19 -24.99 16.83
N THR A 70 4.42 -25.80 17.56
CA THR A 70 2.97 -25.59 17.66
C THR A 70 2.69 -24.29 18.41
N HIS A 71 1.81 -23.45 17.88
CA HIS A 71 1.43 -22.17 18.45
C HIS A 71 -0.02 -21.80 18.09
N ASP A 72 -0.63 -20.96 18.91
CA ASP A 72 -2.00 -20.47 18.76
C ASP A 72 -2.06 -18.98 18.40
N HIS A 73 -0.92 -18.30 18.39
CA HIS A 73 -0.80 -16.91 17.91
C HIS A 73 0.54 -16.69 17.20
N PHE A 74 0.54 -15.71 16.32
CA PHE A 74 1.73 -15.23 15.62
C PHE A 74 1.75 -13.69 15.69
N SER A 75 2.85 -13.11 16.14
CA SER A 75 2.97 -11.65 16.26
C SER A 75 4.22 -11.12 15.56
N VAL A 76 4.11 -9.87 15.13
CA VAL A 76 5.19 -9.10 14.55
C VAL A 76 5.16 -7.69 15.11
N ASP A 77 6.26 -7.27 15.70
CA ASP A 77 6.48 -5.94 16.20
C ASP A 77 7.63 -5.29 15.43
N VAL A 78 7.39 -4.12 14.87
CA VAL A 78 8.39 -3.31 14.17
C VAL A 78 8.32 -1.90 14.70
N GLN A 79 9.46 -1.37 15.13
CA GLN A 79 9.57 0.02 15.58
C GLN A 79 10.85 0.64 15.07
N GLY A 80 10.84 1.95 14.84
CA GLY A 80 12.00 2.67 14.36
C GLY A 80 11.72 4.13 14.10
N GLU A 81 12.65 4.77 13.42
CA GLU A 81 12.58 6.15 12.99
C GLU A 81 12.77 6.24 11.47
N ALA A 82 12.12 7.22 10.85
CA ALA A 82 12.27 7.51 9.44
C ALA A 82 12.48 9.00 9.21
N ASP A 83 13.50 9.35 8.44
CA ASP A 83 13.67 10.69 7.88
C ASP A 83 13.04 10.74 6.50
N ILE A 84 12.09 11.64 6.31
CA ILE A 84 11.38 11.85 5.05
C ILE A 84 11.82 13.19 4.45
N ASP A 85 12.34 13.15 3.23
CA ASP A 85 12.77 14.32 2.46
C ASP A 85 11.94 14.41 1.17
N ILE A 86 10.81 15.10 1.24
CA ILE A 86 9.88 15.23 0.12
C ILE A 86 10.49 16.01 -1.08
N ASP A 87 11.49 16.85 -0.82
CA ASP A 87 12.16 17.64 -1.86
C ASP A 87 13.05 16.76 -2.76
N ARG A 88 13.42 15.56 -2.29
CA ARG A 88 14.14 14.61 -3.10
C ARG A 88 13.25 13.90 -4.11
N GLN A 89 13.74 13.80 -5.33
CA GLN A 89 13.05 13.13 -6.41
C GLN A 89 13.27 11.62 -6.34
N LEU A 90 12.18 10.84 -6.32
CA LEU A 90 12.24 9.40 -6.52
C LEU A 90 12.22 9.11 -8.03
N LYS A 91 13.40 8.99 -8.61
CA LYS A 91 13.60 8.75 -10.05
C LYS A 91 13.49 7.27 -10.40
N ASP A 92 13.00 7.01 -11.59
CA ASP A 92 13.05 5.68 -12.20
C ASP A 92 13.24 5.80 -13.71
N GLU A 93 13.66 4.71 -14.34
CA GLU A 93 13.89 4.68 -15.79
C GLU A 93 12.60 4.27 -16.50
N GLU A 94 12.30 4.94 -17.61
CA GLU A 94 11.03 4.76 -18.32
C GLU A 94 10.75 3.29 -18.72
N TYR A 95 11.77 2.53 -19.07
CA TYR A 95 11.61 1.11 -19.43
C TYR A 95 11.20 0.23 -18.25
N LYS A 96 11.48 0.63 -16.99
CA LYS A 96 11.11 -0.11 -15.78
C LYS A 96 9.66 0.15 -15.37
N VAL A 97 9.12 1.33 -15.70
CA VAL A 97 7.77 1.71 -15.27
C VAL A 97 6.66 1.19 -16.17
N GLY A 98 7.01 0.58 -17.31
CA GLY A 98 6.05 0.07 -18.29
C GLY A 98 5.01 -0.89 -17.70
N ILE A 99 5.40 -1.75 -16.73
CA ILE A 99 4.52 -2.71 -16.07
C ILE A 99 3.38 -2.05 -15.30
N PHE A 100 3.59 -0.81 -14.83
CA PHE A 100 2.61 -0.05 -14.05
C PHE A 100 1.51 0.62 -14.90
N LYS A 101 1.57 0.51 -16.25
CA LYS A 101 0.53 0.96 -17.19
C LYS A 101 -0.58 -0.06 -17.41
N TYR A 102 -0.47 -1.26 -16.83
CA TYR A 102 -1.37 -2.36 -17.09
C TYR A 102 -2.28 -2.67 -15.91
N GLU A 103 -3.52 -3.01 -16.21
CA GLU A 103 -4.51 -3.49 -15.23
C GLU A 103 -4.05 -4.78 -14.55
N THR A 104 -4.50 -4.96 -13.32
CA THR A 104 -4.42 -6.22 -12.58
C THR A 104 -5.84 -6.68 -12.27
N PRO A 105 -6.07 -7.90 -11.78
CA PRO A 105 -7.41 -8.33 -11.36
C PRO A 105 -8.08 -7.35 -10.37
N LEU A 106 -7.31 -6.75 -9.45
CA LEU A 106 -7.85 -5.81 -8.45
C LEU A 106 -8.05 -4.37 -8.99
N THR A 107 -7.42 -4.03 -10.11
CA THR A 107 -7.47 -2.68 -10.69
C THR A 107 -8.01 -2.67 -12.12
N LYS A 108 -8.76 -3.70 -12.48
CA LYS A 108 -9.41 -3.80 -13.79
C LYS A 108 -10.60 -2.85 -13.85
N ALA A 109 -10.62 -2.00 -14.87
CA ALA A 109 -11.76 -1.15 -15.15
C ALA A 109 -12.88 -1.97 -15.80
N GLY A 110 -14.00 -2.11 -15.10
CA GLY A 110 -15.22 -2.68 -15.64
C GLY A 110 -16.09 -1.66 -16.38
N THR A 111 -17.36 -1.95 -16.54
CA THR A 111 -18.29 -1.12 -17.33
C THR A 111 -18.54 0.24 -16.68
N SER A 112 -18.70 0.28 -15.36
CA SER A 112 -19.04 1.52 -14.64
C SER A 112 -17.86 2.49 -14.59
N ILE A 113 -16.65 1.98 -14.31
CA ILE A 113 -15.42 2.80 -14.34
C ILE A 113 -15.16 3.33 -15.75
N ARG A 114 -15.33 2.50 -16.80
CA ARG A 114 -15.16 2.94 -18.18
C ARG A 114 -16.18 3.99 -18.59
N LYS A 115 -17.44 3.85 -18.16
CA LYS A 115 -18.47 4.88 -18.40
C LYS A 115 -18.10 6.18 -17.71
N PHE A 116 -17.71 6.15 -16.46
CA PHE A 116 -17.26 7.32 -15.72
C PHE A 116 -16.06 7.99 -16.39
N HIS A 117 -15.07 7.20 -16.85
CA HIS A 117 -13.92 7.73 -17.58
C HIS A 117 -14.30 8.51 -18.85
N LEU A 118 -15.36 8.09 -19.57
CA LEU A 118 -15.84 8.81 -20.76
C LEU A 118 -16.55 10.15 -20.42
N GLU A 119 -16.98 10.31 -19.18
CA GLU A 119 -17.62 11.54 -18.68
C GLU A 119 -16.58 12.55 -18.13
N LEU A 120 -15.31 12.14 -17.97
CA LEU A 120 -14.23 13.03 -17.54
C LEU A 120 -13.84 14.01 -18.66
N GLU A 121 -13.31 15.15 -18.25
CA GLU A 121 -12.70 16.09 -19.21
C GLU A 121 -11.60 15.40 -20.05
N PRO A 122 -11.40 15.82 -21.30
CA PRO A 122 -10.37 15.22 -22.14
C PRO A 122 -8.96 15.34 -21.55
N ALA A 123 -8.17 14.26 -21.60
CA ALA A 123 -6.81 14.23 -21.08
C ALA A 123 -5.88 15.30 -21.68
N VAL A 124 -6.14 15.70 -22.91
CA VAL A 124 -5.38 16.74 -23.63
C VAL A 124 -5.40 18.12 -22.95
N LEU A 125 -6.35 18.36 -22.05
CA LEU A 125 -6.43 19.62 -21.29
C LEU A 125 -5.40 19.69 -20.14
N TYR A 126 -4.72 18.58 -19.84
CA TYR A 126 -3.77 18.49 -18.73
C TYR A 126 -2.33 18.42 -19.25
N PRO A 127 -1.40 19.21 -18.68
CA PRO A 127 -0.05 19.36 -19.22
C PRO A 127 0.83 18.12 -19.03
N ASN A 128 0.48 17.26 -18.06
CA ASN A 128 1.27 16.10 -17.71
C ASN A 128 0.43 15.02 -16.96
N ASN A 129 1.02 13.86 -16.74
CA ASN A 129 0.38 12.72 -16.08
C ASN A 129 -0.09 13.03 -14.65
N PHE A 130 0.70 13.82 -13.92
CA PHE A 130 0.38 14.10 -12.53
C PHE A 130 -0.85 15.00 -12.39
N GLU A 131 -0.92 16.10 -13.14
CA GLU A 131 -2.07 17.01 -13.14
C GLU A 131 -3.34 16.27 -13.60
N ARG A 132 -3.20 15.37 -14.57
CA ARG A 132 -4.30 14.52 -15.01
C ARG A 132 -4.79 13.57 -13.91
N ALA A 133 -3.87 12.88 -13.25
CA ALA A 133 -4.20 11.97 -12.15
C ALA A 133 -4.80 12.73 -10.93
N PHE A 134 -4.32 13.94 -10.67
CA PHE A 134 -4.85 14.80 -9.61
C PHE A 134 -6.30 15.21 -9.90
N TYR A 135 -6.62 15.59 -11.14
CA TYR A 135 -8.00 15.84 -11.54
C TYR A 135 -8.89 14.60 -11.36
N ILE A 136 -8.44 13.44 -11.83
CA ILE A 136 -9.19 12.17 -11.68
C ILE A 136 -9.43 11.87 -10.18
N MET A 137 -8.43 12.11 -9.34
CA MET A 137 -8.54 11.93 -7.88
C MET A 137 -9.64 12.82 -7.27
N ASN A 138 -9.70 14.10 -7.66
CA ASN A 138 -10.75 15.01 -7.19
C ASN A 138 -12.15 14.48 -7.56
N MET A 139 -12.33 14.01 -8.80
CA MET A 139 -13.60 13.49 -9.28
C MET A 139 -14.06 12.22 -8.54
N ILE A 140 -13.09 11.36 -8.14
CA ILE A 140 -13.39 10.20 -7.29
C ILE A 140 -13.80 10.65 -5.89
N TYR A 141 -13.05 11.57 -5.30
CA TYR A 141 -13.26 12.01 -3.92
C TYR A 141 -14.65 12.61 -3.70
N ASP A 142 -15.14 13.41 -4.64
CA ASP A 142 -16.45 14.07 -4.56
C ASP A 142 -17.63 13.09 -4.61
N ASP A 143 -17.43 11.91 -5.20
CA ASP A 143 -18.48 10.92 -5.48
C ASP A 143 -18.36 9.65 -4.61
N PHE A 144 -17.41 9.61 -3.66
CA PHE A 144 -17.08 8.41 -2.90
C PHE A 144 -17.04 8.67 -1.38
N SER A 145 -17.54 7.73 -0.56
CA SER A 145 -17.56 7.87 0.89
C SER A 145 -16.64 6.86 1.58
N TYR A 146 -15.85 7.33 2.56
CA TYR A 146 -15.01 6.45 3.38
C TYR A 146 -15.87 5.69 4.40
N VAL A 147 -15.95 4.36 4.25
CA VAL A 147 -16.72 3.48 5.13
C VAL A 147 -15.96 2.17 5.34
N GLN A 148 -15.65 1.86 6.60
CA GLN A 148 -14.99 0.60 6.95
C GLN A 148 -15.98 -0.58 6.93
N GLY A 149 -15.47 -1.78 6.65
CA GLY A 149 -16.21 -3.05 6.75
C GLY A 149 -17.20 -3.32 5.61
N VAL A 150 -17.26 -2.47 4.57
CA VAL A 150 -18.11 -2.70 3.38
C VAL A 150 -17.37 -3.38 2.23
N THR A 151 -16.06 -3.35 2.27
CA THR A 151 -15.15 -3.99 1.30
C THR A 151 -14.15 -4.89 2.00
N GLY A 152 -13.44 -5.72 1.25
CA GLY A 152 -12.43 -6.63 1.76
C GLY A 152 -11.17 -6.66 0.90
N ILE A 153 -10.21 -7.50 1.27
CA ILE A 153 -8.91 -7.60 0.58
C ILE A 153 -9.00 -8.07 -0.87
N SER A 154 -10.10 -8.71 -1.26
CA SER A 154 -10.37 -9.20 -2.62
C SER A 154 -11.29 -8.30 -3.42
N THR A 155 -11.84 -7.25 -2.83
CA THR A 155 -12.70 -6.29 -3.53
C THR A 155 -11.90 -5.60 -4.62
N ASP A 156 -12.38 -5.67 -5.87
CA ASP A 156 -11.74 -5.01 -6.99
C ASP A 156 -12.23 -3.57 -7.17
N ALA A 157 -11.58 -2.82 -8.06
CA ALA A 157 -11.89 -1.43 -8.32
C ALA A 157 -13.33 -1.21 -8.83
N GLU A 158 -13.84 -2.11 -9.67
CA GLU A 158 -15.20 -2.00 -10.21
C GLU A 158 -16.26 -2.24 -9.15
N GLU A 159 -16.07 -3.26 -8.29
CA GLU A 159 -16.96 -3.53 -7.16
C GLU A 159 -17.01 -2.36 -6.20
N ALA A 160 -15.85 -1.85 -5.78
CA ALA A 160 -15.74 -0.68 -4.88
C ALA A 160 -16.38 0.55 -5.53
N PHE A 161 -16.12 0.80 -6.81
CA PHE A 161 -16.69 1.91 -7.55
C PHE A 161 -18.22 1.86 -7.60
N ASN A 162 -18.80 0.70 -7.81
CA ASN A 162 -20.26 0.52 -7.81
C ASN A 162 -20.89 0.73 -6.43
N LEU A 163 -20.16 0.38 -5.35
CA LEU A 163 -20.62 0.62 -3.99
C LEU A 163 -20.58 2.12 -3.59
N ARG A 164 -19.77 2.94 -4.26
CA ARG A 164 -19.48 4.34 -3.89
C ARG A 164 -19.02 4.51 -2.44
N ARG A 165 -18.49 3.45 -1.87
CA ARG A 165 -18.02 3.36 -0.48
C ARG A 165 -16.89 2.37 -0.36
N GLY A 166 -15.92 2.69 0.50
CA GLY A 166 -14.79 1.81 0.75
C GLY A 166 -13.76 2.44 1.67
N VAL A 167 -12.57 1.86 1.69
CA VAL A 167 -11.42 2.31 2.48
C VAL A 167 -10.27 2.78 1.57
N CYS A 168 -9.14 3.17 2.15
CA CYS A 168 -7.99 3.70 1.40
C CYS A 168 -7.52 2.78 0.25
N GLN A 169 -7.60 1.46 0.43
CA GLN A 169 -7.29 0.49 -0.63
C GLN A 169 -8.20 0.68 -1.86
N ASP A 170 -9.50 0.87 -1.63
CA ASP A 170 -10.49 0.99 -2.69
C ASP A 170 -10.31 2.29 -3.48
N TYR A 171 -10.11 3.41 -2.78
CA TYR A 171 -9.79 4.70 -3.41
C TYR A 171 -8.54 4.60 -4.28
N ALA A 172 -7.48 3.98 -3.76
CA ALA A 172 -6.24 3.77 -4.52
C ALA A 172 -6.48 2.89 -5.76
N HIS A 173 -7.20 1.76 -5.63
CA HIS A 173 -7.48 0.87 -6.75
C HIS A 173 -8.31 1.54 -7.85
N ILE A 174 -9.30 2.36 -7.49
CA ILE A 174 -10.13 3.10 -8.46
C ILE A 174 -9.27 4.13 -9.20
N LEU A 175 -8.44 4.91 -8.50
CA LEU A 175 -7.53 5.87 -9.13
C LEU A 175 -6.55 5.17 -10.09
N LEU A 176 -5.95 4.04 -9.66
CA LEU A 176 -5.07 3.23 -10.51
C LEU A 176 -5.80 2.72 -11.75
N ALA A 177 -7.04 2.24 -11.62
CA ALA A 177 -7.83 1.75 -12.75
C ALA A 177 -8.07 2.85 -13.79
N LEU A 178 -8.48 4.04 -13.36
CA LEU A 178 -8.73 5.19 -14.24
C LEU A 178 -7.45 5.69 -14.91
N CYS A 179 -6.36 5.85 -14.16
CA CYS A 179 -5.05 6.24 -14.71
C CYS A 179 -4.55 5.24 -15.77
N ARG A 180 -4.75 3.94 -15.54
CA ARG A 180 -4.33 2.90 -16.49
C ARG A 180 -5.15 2.84 -17.76
N LEU A 181 -6.40 3.26 -17.77
CA LEU A 181 -7.17 3.46 -19.02
C LEU A 181 -6.47 4.47 -19.94
N GLU A 182 -5.80 5.45 -19.37
CA GLU A 182 -5.04 6.49 -20.11
C GLU A 182 -3.54 6.14 -20.24
N ARG A 183 -3.14 4.91 -19.89
CA ARG A 183 -1.74 4.46 -19.95
C ARG A 183 -0.78 5.28 -19.09
N ILE A 184 -1.28 5.98 -18.09
CA ILE A 184 -0.46 6.65 -17.07
C ILE A 184 0.19 5.59 -16.19
N PRO A 185 1.54 5.55 -16.09
CA PRO A 185 2.20 4.61 -15.19
C PRO A 185 1.91 5.02 -13.75
N CYS A 186 1.29 4.13 -12.98
CA CYS A 186 0.90 4.39 -11.61
C CYS A 186 0.99 3.11 -10.76
N ARG A 187 1.38 3.26 -9.49
CA ARG A 187 1.55 2.14 -8.57
C ARG A 187 0.87 2.36 -7.23
N TYR A 188 0.46 1.27 -6.63
CA TYR A 188 -0.09 1.21 -5.29
C TYR A 188 1.03 1.32 -4.27
N VAL A 189 0.78 2.01 -3.17
CA VAL A 189 1.70 2.10 -2.04
C VAL A 189 0.95 1.75 -0.76
N ALA A 190 1.55 0.86 0.04
CA ALA A 190 1.14 0.61 1.42
C ALA A 190 2.13 1.29 2.37
N GLY A 191 1.64 1.93 3.41
CA GLY A 191 2.48 2.63 4.37
C GLY A 191 1.75 3.05 5.64
N MET A 192 2.30 4.05 6.30
CA MET A 192 1.81 4.58 7.58
C MET A 192 1.74 6.11 7.51
N ILE A 193 0.78 6.70 8.22
CA ILE A 193 0.60 8.15 8.37
C ILE A 193 0.49 8.50 9.85
N PRO A 194 0.67 9.77 10.25
CA PRO A 194 0.58 10.19 11.65
C PRO A 194 -0.73 9.83 12.31
N GLY A 195 -0.64 9.49 13.61
CA GLY A 195 -1.76 9.07 14.43
C GLY A 195 -1.66 7.62 14.86
N GLU A 196 -2.78 7.09 15.38
CA GLU A 196 -2.96 5.70 15.77
C GLU A 196 -4.06 5.07 14.91
N GLY A 197 -3.84 3.87 14.40
CA GLY A 197 -4.80 3.18 13.54
C GLY A 197 -4.22 1.94 12.87
N ALA A 198 -4.61 1.74 11.61
CA ALA A 198 -4.09 0.69 10.73
C ALA A 198 -3.08 1.27 9.72
N THR A 199 -2.56 0.43 8.86
CA THR A 199 -1.80 0.86 7.68
C THR A 199 -2.68 1.68 6.74
N HIS A 200 -2.04 2.57 5.98
CA HIS A 200 -2.70 3.42 4.99
C HIS A 200 -2.26 3.05 3.58
N ALA A 201 -3.07 3.43 2.59
CA ALA A 201 -2.78 3.21 1.18
C ALA A 201 -2.93 4.49 0.38
N TRP A 202 -2.01 4.68 -0.58
CA TRP A 202 -2.04 5.78 -1.55
C TRP A 202 -1.48 5.34 -2.89
N THR A 203 -1.29 6.28 -3.82
CA THR A 203 -0.76 5.99 -5.15
C THR A 203 0.50 6.81 -5.42
N GLU A 204 1.38 6.27 -6.25
CA GLU A 204 2.46 7.01 -6.87
C GLU A 204 2.21 7.07 -8.39
N ILE A 205 2.30 8.26 -8.97
CA ILE A 205 2.11 8.56 -10.38
C ILE A 205 3.46 8.90 -10.99
N TYR A 206 3.82 8.23 -12.07
CA TYR A 206 5.06 8.52 -12.80
C TYR A 206 4.85 9.67 -13.78
N ASP A 207 5.61 10.72 -13.58
CA ASP A 207 5.57 11.91 -14.38
C ASP A 207 6.96 12.47 -14.62
N ASN A 208 7.34 12.68 -15.89
CA ASN A 208 8.61 13.30 -16.29
C ASN A 208 9.85 12.69 -15.59
N GLY A 209 9.93 11.36 -15.49
CA GLY A 209 11.10 10.67 -14.92
C GLY A 209 11.06 10.49 -13.40
N VAL A 210 10.00 10.94 -12.71
CA VAL A 210 9.88 10.88 -11.26
C VAL A 210 8.53 10.34 -10.80
N TRP A 211 8.52 9.70 -9.64
CA TRP A 211 7.30 9.30 -8.96
C TRP A 211 6.81 10.42 -8.04
N ARG A 212 5.55 10.82 -8.17
CA ARG A 212 4.85 11.77 -7.31
C ARG A 212 3.70 11.09 -6.59
N MET A 213 3.40 11.49 -5.36
CA MET A 213 2.49 10.77 -4.47
C MET A 213 1.14 11.48 -4.39
N LEU A 214 0.04 10.72 -4.59
CA LEU A 214 -1.34 11.18 -4.43
C LEU A 214 -2.09 10.30 -3.43
N ASP A 215 -2.73 10.91 -2.47
CA ASP A 215 -3.63 10.24 -1.51
C ASP A 215 -5.10 10.50 -1.87
N PRO A 216 -5.74 9.55 -2.57
CA PRO A 216 -7.13 9.72 -2.98
C PRO A 216 -8.13 9.64 -1.83
N THR A 217 -7.74 9.12 -0.67
CA THR A 217 -8.59 9.10 0.52
C THR A 217 -8.73 10.47 1.16
N HIS A 218 -7.64 11.26 1.14
CA HIS A 218 -7.60 12.60 1.72
C HIS A 218 -7.65 13.71 0.66
N ASN A 219 -7.76 13.34 -0.61
CA ASN A 219 -7.81 14.25 -1.77
C ASN A 219 -6.65 15.26 -1.78
N ARG A 220 -5.42 14.78 -1.66
CA ARG A 220 -4.23 15.63 -1.61
C ARG A 220 -2.97 14.96 -2.15
N GLU A 221 -1.97 15.77 -2.47
CA GLU A 221 -0.60 15.30 -2.62
C GLU A 221 -0.06 14.89 -1.24
N CYS A 222 0.67 13.75 -1.17
CA CYS A 222 1.27 13.32 0.09
C CYS A 222 2.42 14.24 0.47
N ASP A 223 2.57 14.49 1.78
CA ASP A 223 3.61 15.32 2.34
C ASP A 223 4.74 14.52 3.02
N ASP A 224 5.60 15.20 3.77
CA ASP A 224 6.74 14.63 4.49
C ASP A 224 6.37 13.82 5.75
N THR A 225 5.08 13.52 5.95
CA THR A 225 4.58 12.71 7.05
C THR A 225 4.20 11.27 6.64
N TYR A 226 4.33 10.92 5.37
CA TYR A 226 3.99 9.60 4.84
C TYR A 226 5.20 8.66 4.87
N ILE A 227 5.12 7.56 5.63
CA ILE A 227 6.15 6.51 5.70
C ILE A 227 5.76 5.37 4.77
N LYS A 228 6.53 5.14 3.70
CA LYS A 228 6.32 4.05 2.76
C LYS A 228 6.86 2.74 3.30
N ILE A 229 6.03 1.69 3.27
CA ILE A 229 6.40 0.31 3.55
C ILE A 229 6.72 -0.43 2.25
N SER A 230 5.78 -0.44 1.31
CA SER A 230 5.94 -1.18 0.05
C SER A 230 5.20 -0.50 -1.10
N SER A 231 5.61 -0.82 -2.33
CA SER A 231 4.91 -0.41 -3.55
C SER A 231 4.81 -1.56 -4.55
N GLY A 232 3.76 -1.54 -5.37
CA GLY A 232 3.48 -2.58 -6.34
C GLY A 232 2.37 -2.20 -7.31
N ARG A 233 1.88 -3.13 -8.11
CA ARG A 233 0.83 -2.85 -9.09
C ARG A 233 -0.54 -2.66 -8.43
N ASP A 234 -0.77 -3.33 -7.30
CA ASP A 234 -1.99 -3.30 -6.49
C ASP A 234 -1.70 -3.75 -5.04
N ALA A 235 -2.75 -3.81 -4.21
CA ALA A 235 -2.65 -4.24 -2.82
C ALA A 235 -2.11 -5.66 -2.65
N LYS A 236 -2.29 -6.56 -3.62
CA LYS A 236 -1.80 -7.93 -3.54
C LYS A 236 -0.26 -8.00 -3.61
N ASP A 237 0.35 -7.16 -4.45
CA ASP A 237 1.81 -7.04 -4.51
C ASP A 237 2.37 -6.43 -3.21
N CYS A 238 1.57 -5.64 -2.49
CA CYS A 238 1.91 -4.96 -1.24
C CYS A 238 1.37 -5.64 0.02
N SER A 239 0.86 -6.87 -0.10
CA SER A 239 0.29 -7.62 1.01
C SER A 239 1.28 -7.74 2.18
N ILE A 240 0.90 -7.23 3.35
CA ILE A 240 1.78 -7.07 4.50
C ILE A 240 2.14 -8.41 5.12
N ASN A 241 1.16 -9.30 5.26
CA ASN A 241 1.33 -10.65 5.79
C ASN A 241 0.74 -11.68 4.83
N GLN A 242 1.52 -12.68 4.49
CA GLN A 242 1.10 -13.86 3.77
C GLN A 242 1.71 -15.09 4.45
N GLY A 243 0.93 -16.17 4.60
CA GLY A 243 1.45 -17.37 5.22
C GLY A 243 0.64 -18.61 4.85
N VAL A 244 1.28 -19.75 5.02
CA VAL A 244 0.66 -21.07 4.95
C VAL A 244 1.05 -21.86 6.20
N PHE A 245 0.11 -22.59 6.76
CA PHE A 245 0.32 -23.36 7.98
C PHE A 245 -0.58 -24.59 7.98
N TYR A 246 -0.30 -25.51 8.89
CA TYR A 246 -1.10 -26.70 9.08
C TYR A 246 -1.93 -26.58 10.37
N GLY A 247 -3.26 -26.72 10.27
CA GLY A 247 -4.20 -26.55 11.39
C GLY A 247 -4.92 -25.21 11.35
N GLY A 248 -5.25 -24.61 12.49
CA GLY A 248 -5.68 -23.22 12.68
C GLY A 248 -7.17 -22.97 12.85
N GLY A 249 -8.07 -23.60 12.11
CA GLY A 249 -9.49 -23.23 12.14
C GLY A 249 -9.73 -21.77 11.68
N LYS A 250 -10.58 -21.05 12.38
CA LYS A 250 -10.77 -19.61 12.16
C LYS A 250 -9.57 -18.83 12.69
N GLN A 251 -9.32 -17.69 12.05
CA GLN A 251 -8.27 -16.77 12.47
C GLN A 251 -8.80 -15.35 12.60
N THR A 252 -8.23 -14.59 13.54
CA THR A 252 -8.46 -13.17 13.69
C THR A 252 -7.13 -12.44 13.61
N GLN A 253 -7.13 -11.27 12.96
CA GLN A 253 -5.94 -10.44 12.82
C GLN A 253 -6.21 -9.06 13.44
N GLU A 254 -5.27 -8.60 14.23
CA GLU A 254 -5.22 -7.24 14.76
C GLU A 254 -3.97 -6.55 14.20
N ILE A 255 -4.13 -5.31 13.73
CA ILE A 255 -3.02 -4.45 13.29
C ILE A 255 -3.15 -3.12 14.01
N LYS A 256 -2.06 -2.67 14.64
CA LYS A 256 -1.93 -1.36 15.28
C LYS A 256 -0.73 -0.64 14.72
N VAL A 257 -0.94 0.56 14.25
CA VAL A 257 0.11 1.46 13.76
C VAL A 257 0.06 2.73 14.58
N LYS A 258 1.24 3.21 14.97
CA LYS A 258 1.39 4.52 15.59
C LYS A 258 2.54 5.26 14.93
N VAL A 259 2.28 6.48 14.48
CA VAL A 259 3.31 7.36 13.90
C VAL A 259 3.22 8.73 14.58
N SER A 260 4.37 9.24 14.97
CA SER A 260 4.51 10.57 15.58
C SER A 260 5.69 11.34 14.98
N VAL A 261 5.53 12.66 14.86
CA VAL A 261 6.61 13.59 14.49
C VAL A 261 7.50 13.79 15.71
N ILE A 262 8.81 13.74 15.55
CA ILE A 262 9.82 13.95 16.62
C ILE A 262 10.85 15.00 16.21
#